data_7abfb5555203edf151e7e9a77882481b
#
_entry.id   7abfb5555203edf151e7e9a77882481b
#
_cell.length_a   1.000
_cell.length_b   1.000
_cell.length_c   1.000
_cell.angle_alpha   90.00
_cell.angle_beta   90.00
_cell.angle_gamma   90.00
#
_symmetry.space_group_name_H-M   'P 1'
#
loop_
_entity.id
_entity.type
_entity.pdbx_description
1 polymer ?
#
loop_
_entity_poly.entity_id
_entity_poly.type
_entity_poly.pdbx_seq_one_letter_code
_entity_poly.pdbx_strand_id
1 'polypeptide(L)' 'MLELLIVILLVLWLLGYFGPARIPQIPRSGNFIHVLLVIILVLIILRLIR' A
#
# COMPACT_ATOMS: atom_id res chain seq x y z
N MET A 1 10.72 8.15 -11.13
CA MET A 1 9.81 7.06 -11.30
C MET A 1 9.48 6.36 -10.02
N LEU A 2 10.40 6.34 -9.10
CA LEU A 2 10.07 5.72 -7.83
C LEU A 2 8.93 6.48 -7.18
N GLU A 3 8.88 7.77 -7.38
CA GLU A 3 7.81 8.53 -6.79
C GLU A 3 6.46 8.07 -7.28
N LEU A 4 6.37 7.82 -8.56
CA LEU A 4 5.10 7.38 -9.10
C LEU A 4 4.71 6.04 -8.51
N LEU A 5 5.67 5.18 -8.36
CA LEU A 5 5.39 3.87 -7.82
C LEU A 5 4.87 4.02 -6.39
N ILE A 6 5.50 4.87 -5.61
CA ILE A 6 5.09 5.05 -4.24
C ILE A 6 3.68 5.62 -4.18
N VAL A 7 3.39 6.57 -5.04
CA VAL A 7 2.08 7.19 -5.04
C VAL A 7 1.02 6.17 -5.40
N ILE A 8 1.31 5.37 -6.41
CA ILE A 8 0.34 4.38 -6.84
C ILE A 8 0.08 3.38 -5.72
N LEU A 9 1.14 2.96 -5.05
CA LEU A 9 0.97 2.00 -3.98
C LEU A 9 0.20 2.61 -2.82
N LEU A 10 0.45 3.89 -2.55
CA LEU A 10 -0.24 4.55 -1.46
C LEU A 10 -1.73 4.66 -1.77
N VAL A 11 -2.04 4.99 -2.99
CA VAL A 11 -3.45 5.11 -3.37
C VAL A 11 -4.11 3.74 -3.26
N LEU A 12 -3.40 2.71 -3.71
CA LEU A 12 -3.94 1.38 -3.60
C LEU A 12 -4.18 1.00 -2.15
N TRP A 13 -3.26 1.34 -1.29
CA TRP A 13 -3.42 1.03 0.12
C TRP A 13 -4.64 1.74 0.69
N LEU A 14 -4.79 3.00 0.33
CA LEU A 14 -5.92 3.75 0.82
C LEU A 14 -7.23 3.15 0.34
N LEU A 15 -7.25 2.77 -0.92
CA LEU A 15 -8.45 2.17 -1.45
C LEU A 15 -8.75 0.85 -0.75
N GLY A 16 -7.73 0.13 -0.44
CA GLY A 16 -7.95 -1.13 0.24
C GLY A 16 -8.39 -0.93 1.68
N TYR A 17 -7.91 0.13 2.29
CA TYR A 17 -8.23 0.37 3.67
C TYR A 17 -9.63 0.92 3.83
N PHE A 18 -9.91 2.00 3.09
CA PHE A 18 -11.20 2.57 3.16
C PHE A 18 -12.11 1.87 2.27
N GLY A 19 -11.63 1.38 1.27
CA GLY A 19 -12.34 0.75 0.26
C GLY A 19 -13.34 -0.08 0.89
N PRO A 20 -14.47 0.13 0.68
CA PRO A 20 -15.49 -0.57 1.25
C PRO A 20 -15.36 -1.97 0.97
N ALA A 21 -14.36 -2.37 1.11
CA ALA A 21 -14.30 -3.74 0.99
C ALA A 21 -14.95 -4.21 -0.18
N ARG A 22 -14.87 -3.58 -1.07
CA ARG A 22 -15.38 -4.05 -2.09
C ARG A 22 -14.81 -5.30 -2.49
N ILE A 23 -13.76 -5.77 -2.14
CA ILE A 23 -13.23 -7.00 -2.56
C ILE A 23 -13.42 -7.99 -1.48
N PRO A 24 -14.49 -8.54 -1.42
CA PRO A 24 -14.75 -9.48 -0.35
C PRO A 24 -13.99 -10.75 -0.52
N GLN A 25 -13.54 -11.00 -1.68
CA GLN A 25 -12.87 -12.20 -1.81
C GLN A 25 -11.53 -12.15 -1.13
N ILE A 26 -11.02 -11.09 -0.75
CA ILE A 26 -9.78 -11.05 -0.08
C ILE A 26 -10.07 -11.27 1.35
N PRO A 27 -9.99 -12.42 1.80
CA PRO A 27 -10.34 -12.69 3.19
C PRO A 27 -9.30 -12.19 4.10
N ARG A 28 -8.39 -11.81 3.76
CA ARG A 28 -7.36 -11.51 4.49
C ARG A 28 -7.55 -10.55 5.25
N SER A 29 -7.50 -10.18 5.64
CA SER A 29 -7.74 -9.29 6.47
C SER A 29 -6.74 -8.37 6.87
N GLY A 30 -6.56 -7.88 7.82
CA GLY A 30 -5.72 -6.82 8.19
C GLY A 30 -4.29 -6.98 7.78
N ASN A 31 -3.80 -8.15 7.77
CA ASN A 31 -2.41 -8.32 7.46
C ASN A 31 -2.07 -7.90 6.05
N PHE A 32 -2.96 -8.12 5.16
CA PHE A 32 -2.69 -7.75 3.78
C PHE A 32 -2.47 -6.25 3.67
N ILE A 33 -3.28 -5.50 4.39
CA ILE A 33 -3.16 -4.05 4.37
C ILE A 33 -1.82 -3.64 4.97
N HIS A 34 -1.45 -4.30 6.05
CA HIS A 34 -0.20 -3.94 6.69
C HIS A 34 0.99 -4.27 5.79
N VAL A 35 0.92 -5.36 5.08
CA VAL A 35 2.02 -5.74 4.20
C VAL A 35 2.21 -4.66 3.15
N LEU A 36 1.12 -4.15 2.61
CA LEU A 36 1.23 -3.09 1.63
C LEU A 36 1.85 -1.85 2.25
N LEU A 37 1.45 -1.54 3.46
CA LEU A 37 1.99 -0.36 4.11
C LEU A 37 3.49 -0.50 4.34
N VAL A 38 3.92 -1.68 4.72
CA VAL A 38 5.34 -1.90 4.95
C VAL A 38 6.12 -1.70 3.66
N ILE A 39 5.59 -2.21 2.58
CA ILE A 39 6.26 -2.05 1.29
C ILE A 39 6.37 -0.57 0.94
N ILE A 40 5.30 0.17 1.16
CA ILE A 40 5.32 1.59 0.86
C ILE A 40 6.37 2.30 1.72
N LEU A 41 6.42 1.93 2.99
CA LEU A 41 7.38 2.55 3.87
C LEU A 41 8.81 2.27 3.43
N VAL A 42 9.08 1.05 3.06
CA VAL A 42 10.41 0.70 2.62
C VAL A 42 10.79 1.49 1.39
N LEU A 43 9.84 1.64 0.47
CA LEU A 43 10.12 2.40 -0.74
C LEU A 43 10.41 3.86 -0.42
N ILE A 44 9.66 4.40 0.53
CA ILE A 44 9.87 5.80 0.90
C ILE A 44 11.24 5.97 1.53
N ILE A 45 11.63 5.05 2.38
CA ILE A 45 12.92 5.13 3.02
C ILE A 45 14.03 5.05 1.97
N LEU A 46 13.86 4.13 1.04
CA LEU A 46 14.87 3.99 0.01
C LEU A 46 14.98 5.27 -0.80
N ARG A 47 13.86 5.89 -1.07
CA ARG A 47 13.90 7.10 -1.85
C ARG A 47 14.60 8.20 -1.09
N LEU A 48 14.37 8.26 0.21
CA LEU A 48 15.01 9.30 0.98
C LEU A 48 16.52 9.12 1.04
N ILE A 49 16.93 7.89 1.14
CA ILE A 49 18.35 7.62 1.21
C ILE A 49 19.00 7.86 -0.14
N ARG A 50 18.31 7.52 -1.20
CA ARG A 50 18.91 7.70 -2.50
C ARG A 50 18.80 9.12 -2.88
#